data_cff18c0e78a3f220ce017374dce29959
#
_entry.id   cff18c0e78a3f220ce017374dce29959
#
_cell.length_a   1.000
_cell.length_b   1.000
_cell.length_c   1.000
_cell.angle_alpha   90.00
_cell.angle_beta   90.00
_cell.angle_gamma   90.00
#
_symmetry.space_group_name_H-M   'P 1'
#
loop_
_entity.id
_entity.type
_entity.pdbx_description
1 polymer ?
#
loop_
_entity_poly.entity_id
_entity_poly.type
_entity_poly.pdbx_seq_one_letter_code
_entity_poly.pdbx_strand_id
1 'polypeptide(L)'
;EAVHPGYGFLSENFNFASMLEENNVKFIGPSSKLIKMMGDKIEAKKIAKKYGLPVIEGSDGGVTNLTEAKKMCKQIGYPVLIKAAGGGGGKGMKVVTKEDEFESLFLTAKTEAKKFFGNDEVYIEKYFKNPRHIEVQVLSGKNRTVHLHERDCSIQRRHQKLIEETPSPLLNDQIRKDLFEKTVKMVNQIGYEGAGTVEFIFEDGKFYFLEMNTRIQVEHTVTEVVTGI
;
A
#
# COMPACT_ATOMS: atom_id res chain seq x y z
N GLU A 1 28.96 -1.92 -13.94
CA GLU A 1 27.91 -1.07 -14.56
C GLU A 1 26.61 -1.23 -13.78
N ALA A 2 25.66 -0.28 -13.95
CA ALA A 2 24.41 -0.25 -13.21
C ALA A 2 23.26 0.25 -14.10
N VAL A 3 22.04 -0.11 -13.74
CA VAL A 3 20.81 0.36 -14.39
C VAL A 3 19.92 1.06 -13.37
N HIS A 4 19.54 2.31 -13.66
CA HIS A 4 18.51 3.03 -12.92
C HIS A 4 17.17 2.84 -13.64
N PRO A 5 16.14 2.24 -12.99
CA PRO A 5 14.89 1.87 -13.66
C PRO A 5 13.90 3.03 -13.83
N GLY A 6 14.18 4.22 -13.26
CA GLY A 6 13.23 5.32 -13.19
C GLY A 6 12.06 5.03 -12.24
N TYR A 7 10.87 5.54 -12.58
CA TYR A 7 9.66 5.45 -11.76
C TYR A 7 8.45 4.85 -12.49
N GLY A 8 8.67 4.16 -13.60
CA GLY A 8 7.61 3.54 -14.40
C GLY A 8 8.06 2.23 -15.04
N PHE A 9 7.22 1.68 -15.91
CA PHE A 9 7.53 0.47 -16.70
C PHE A 9 8.11 -0.69 -15.87
N LEU A 10 9.45 -0.86 -15.89
CA LEU A 10 10.17 -1.96 -15.28
C LEU A 10 10.69 -1.69 -13.87
N SER A 11 10.40 -0.52 -13.30
CA SER A 11 10.96 -0.13 -11.99
C SER A 11 10.51 -1.04 -10.82
N GLU A 12 9.34 -1.67 -10.94
CA GLU A 12 8.82 -2.66 -9.97
C GLU A 12 8.65 -4.05 -10.58
N ASN A 13 9.37 -4.32 -11.66
CA ASN A 13 9.36 -5.63 -12.30
C ASN A 13 10.47 -6.53 -11.72
N PHE A 14 10.06 -7.48 -10.87
CA PHE A 14 11.02 -8.38 -10.19
C PHE A 14 11.78 -9.29 -11.18
N ASN A 15 11.18 -9.67 -12.33
CA ASN A 15 11.89 -10.46 -13.34
C ASN A 15 13.02 -9.66 -13.98
N PHE A 16 12.77 -8.39 -14.30
CA PHE A 16 13.81 -7.52 -14.83
C PHE A 16 14.96 -7.33 -13.84
N ALA A 17 14.63 -7.06 -12.57
CA ALA A 17 15.64 -6.96 -11.52
C ALA A 17 16.46 -8.26 -11.36
N SER A 18 15.79 -9.43 -11.36
CA SER A 18 16.45 -10.74 -11.30
C SER A 18 17.39 -10.97 -12.49
N MET A 19 16.95 -10.62 -13.70
CA MET A 19 17.81 -10.75 -14.90
C MET A 19 19.09 -9.91 -14.80
N LEU A 20 18.99 -8.70 -14.24
CA LEU A 20 20.17 -7.85 -14.02
C LEU A 20 21.09 -8.45 -12.95
N GLU A 21 20.53 -8.93 -11.84
CA GLU A 21 21.27 -9.60 -10.76
C GLU A 21 22.06 -10.83 -11.28
N GLU A 22 21.40 -11.68 -12.08
CA GLU A 22 21.98 -12.88 -12.69
C GLU A 22 23.13 -12.55 -13.67
N ASN A 23 23.10 -11.37 -14.29
CA ASN A 23 24.15 -10.92 -15.20
C ASN A 23 25.19 -9.98 -14.53
N ASN A 24 25.20 -9.89 -13.20
CA ASN A 24 26.09 -9.04 -12.42
C ASN A 24 26.00 -7.54 -12.79
N VAL A 25 24.83 -7.10 -13.23
CA VAL A 25 24.50 -5.69 -13.46
C VAL A 25 23.76 -5.15 -12.25
N LYS A 26 24.27 -4.09 -11.62
CA LYS A 26 23.61 -3.51 -10.44
C LYS A 26 22.28 -2.86 -10.83
N PHE A 27 21.18 -3.39 -10.29
CA PHE A 27 19.91 -2.67 -10.27
C PHE A 27 19.97 -1.59 -9.18
N ILE A 28 19.72 -0.32 -9.54
CA ILE A 28 19.68 0.78 -8.57
C ILE A 28 18.30 0.80 -7.93
N GLY A 29 18.17 0.07 -6.84
CA GLY A 29 16.93 -0.17 -6.12
C GLY A 29 17.05 -1.41 -5.23
N PRO A 30 15.93 -1.88 -4.67
CA PRO A 30 15.91 -3.09 -3.84
C PRO A 30 16.14 -4.36 -4.68
N SER A 31 16.41 -5.47 -4.00
CA SER A 31 16.56 -6.76 -4.66
C SER A 31 15.25 -7.23 -5.33
N SER A 32 15.39 -8.07 -6.36
CA SER A 32 14.25 -8.70 -7.05
C SER A 32 13.30 -9.41 -6.09
N LYS A 33 13.86 -10.06 -5.05
CA LYS A 33 13.09 -10.70 -3.98
C LYS A 33 12.21 -9.72 -3.21
N LEU A 34 12.73 -8.53 -2.88
CA LEU A 34 11.98 -7.50 -2.16
C LEU A 34 10.92 -6.85 -3.04
N ILE A 35 11.22 -6.60 -4.30
CA ILE A 35 10.23 -6.11 -5.27
C ILE A 35 9.04 -7.09 -5.35
N LYS A 36 9.31 -8.38 -5.51
CA LYS A 36 8.28 -9.42 -5.56
C LYS A 36 7.46 -9.47 -4.28
N MET A 37 8.13 -9.45 -3.13
CA MET A 37 7.51 -9.59 -1.81
C MET A 37 6.61 -8.40 -1.46
N MET A 38 7.09 -7.17 -1.72
CA MET A 38 6.31 -5.95 -1.42
C MET A 38 5.27 -5.63 -2.49
N GLY A 39 5.42 -6.17 -3.71
CA GLY A 39 4.43 -6.08 -4.78
C GLY A 39 3.21 -6.99 -4.56
N ASP A 40 3.33 -8.02 -3.73
CA ASP A 40 2.21 -8.86 -3.31
C ASP A 40 1.49 -8.20 -2.12
N LYS A 41 0.24 -7.77 -2.33
CA LYS A 41 -0.54 -7.02 -1.31
C LYS A 41 -0.76 -7.81 -0.02
N ILE A 42 -0.89 -9.13 -0.12
CA ILE A 42 -1.12 -9.99 1.05
C ILE A 42 0.18 -10.12 1.85
N GLU A 43 1.27 -10.43 1.17
CA GLU A 43 2.57 -10.57 1.81
C GLU A 43 3.06 -9.23 2.39
N ALA A 44 2.88 -8.13 1.67
CA ALA A 44 3.22 -6.80 2.16
C ALA A 44 2.45 -6.43 3.45
N LYS A 45 1.15 -6.72 3.52
CA LYS A 45 0.35 -6.53 4.75
C LYS A 45 0.82 -7.41 5.92
N LYS A 46 1.15 -8.68 5.66
CA LYS A 46 1.70 -9.58 6.70
C LYS A 46 3.02 -9.05 7.25
N ILE A 47 3.88 -8.57 6.37
CA ILE A 47 5.16 -7.97 6.74
C ILE A 47 4.94 -6.70 7.57
N ALA A 48 4.09 -5.79 7.11
CA ALA A 48 3.76 -4.58 7.83
C ALA A 48 3.27 -4.89 9.25
N LYS A 49 2.32 -5.81 9.39
CA LYS A 49 1.80 -6.27 10.68
C LYS A 49 2.88 -6.89 11.56
N LYS A 50 3.74 -7.75 10.99
CA LYS A 50 4.87 -8.40 11.70
C LYS A 50 5.81 -7.38 12.33
N TYR A 51 6.06 -6.27 11.65
CA TYR A 51 6.97 -5.23 12.13
C TYR A 51 6.28 -4.06 12.85
N GLY A 52 4.98 -4.22 13.17
CA GLY A 52 4.25 -3.33 14.07
C GLY A 52 3.58 -2.14 13.38
N LEU A 53 3.48 -2.15 12.05
CA LEU A 53 2.64 -1.19 11.34
C LEU A 53 1.17 -1.62 11.46
N PRO A 54 0.26 -0.72 11.81
CA PRO A 54 -1.17 -0.99 11.74
C PRO A 54 -1.57 -1.30 10.29
N VAL A 55 -2.40 -2.31 10.11
CA VAL A 55 -2.95 -2.69 8.80
C VAL A 55 -4.47 -2.51 8.83
N ILE A 56 -5.05 -2.28 7.65
CA ILE A 56 -6.51 -2.20 7.53
C ILE A 56 -7.10 -3.56 7.92
N GLU A 57 -8.03 -3.55 8.88
CA GLU A 57 -8.76 -4.75 9.29
C GLU A 57 -9.55 -5.30 8.10
N GLY A 58 -9.43 -6.61 7.87
CA GLY A 58 -10.06 -7.25 6.73
C GLY A 58 -9.77 -8.73 6.67
N SER A 59 -10.14 -9.34 5.54
CA SER A 59 -9.87 -10.75 5.28
C SER A 59 -8.39 -11.02 5.08
N ASP A 60 -7.90 -12.12 5.65
CA ASP A 60 -6.51 -12.59 5.47
C ASP A 60 -6.27 -13.24 4.09
N GLY A 61 -7.31 -13.33 3.26
CA GLY A 61 -7.30 -13.93 1.93
C GLY A 61 -8.62 -13.69 1.20
N GLY A 62 -8.76 -14.32 0.04
CA GLY A 62 -10.00 -14.28 -0.73
C GLY A 62 -11.13 -15.01 0.00
N VAL A 63 -12.30 -14.40 0.05
CA VAL A 63 -13.51 -14.95 0.66
C VAL A 63 -14.49 -15.36 -0.42
N THR A 64 -14.90 -16.63 -0.40
CA THR A 64 -15.88 -17.18 -1.36
C THR A 64 -17.20 -17.55 -0.69
N ASN A 65 -17.17 -17.81 0.62
CA ASN A 65 -18.32 -18.28 1.40
C ASN A 65 -19.07 -17.10 2.04
N LEU A 66 -20.37 -17.00 1.77
CA LEU A 66 -21.23 -15.92 2.27
C LEU A 66 -21.35 -15.91 3.81
N THR A 67 -21.44 -17.07 4.44
CA THR A 67 -21.61 -17.17 5.90
C THR A 67 -20.34 -16.67 6.63
N GLU A 68 -19.19 -17.09 6.13
CA GLU A 68 -17.89 -16.63 6.63
C GLU A 68 -17.73 -15.13 6.43
N ALA A 69 -18.08 -14.64 5.24
CA ALA A 69 -18.05 -13.22 4.90
C ALA A 69 -18.92 -12.38 5.85
N LYS A 70 -20.17 -12.81 6.13
CA LYS A 70 -21.06 -12.14 7.09
C LYS A 70 -20.50 -12.10 8.51
N LYS A 71 -19.88 -13.20 8.97
CA LYS A 71 -19.24 -13.26 10.29
C LYS A 71 -18.09 -12.27 10.39
N MET A 72 -17.28 -12.20 9.36
CA MET A 72 -16.15 -11.27 9.26
C MET A 72 -16.61 -9.80 9.29
N CYS A 73 -17.65 -9.46 8.52
CA CYS A 73 -18.22 -8.10 8.53
C CYS A 73 -18.72 -7.68 9.92
N LYS A 74 -19.30 -8.62 10.68
CA LYS A 74 -19.72 -8.35 12.07
C LYS A 74 -18.53 -8.07 13.00
N GLN A 75 -17.39 -8.70 12.76
CA GLN A 75 -16.16 -8.47 13.53
C GLN A 75 -15.52 -7.12 13.18
N ILE A 76 -15.41 -6.80 11.88
CA ILE A 76 -14.84 -5.53 11.38
C ILE A 76 -15.74 -4.35 11.73
N GLY A 77 -17.06 -4.56 11.70
CA GLY A 77 -18.09 -3.51 11.82
C GLY A 77 -18.29 -2.71 10.53
N TYR A 78 -19.57 -2.43 10.22
CA TYR A 78 -19.91 -1.60 9.05
C TYR A 78 -19.49 -0.14 9.24
N PRO A 79 -19.22 0.60 8.16
CA PRO A 79 -19.21 0.16 6.76
C PRO A 79 -17.98 -0.68 6.41
N VAL A 80 -18.15 -1.59 5.44
CA VAL A 80 -17.07 -2.41 4.88
C VAL A 80 -16.93 -2.21 3.38
N LEU A 81 -15.77 -2.51 2.84
CA LEU A 81 -15.47 -2.47 1.41
C LEU A 81 -15.20 -3.89 0.91
N ILE A 82 -15.95 -4.30 -0.11
CA ILE A 82 -15.71 -5.55 -0.84
C ILE A 82 -14.89 -5.23 -2.09
N LYS A 83 -13.79 -5.93 -2.31
CA LYS A 83 -12.87 -5.76 -3.45
C LYS A 83 -12.68 -7.07 -4.18
N ALA A 84 -12.66 -7.07 -5.50
CA ALA A 84 -12.24 -8.24 -6.28
C ALA A 84 -10.75 -8.55 -6.06
N ALA A 85 -10.40 -9.81 -5.89
CA ALA A 85 -9.02 -10.25 -5.65
C ALA A 85 -8.06 -9.88 -6.79
N GLY A 86 -8.51 -9.99 -8.03
CA GLY A 86 -7.76 -9.58 -9.22
C GLY A 86 -7.91 -8.10 -9.59
N GLY A 87 -8.69 -7.32 -8.81
CA GLY A 87 -9.06 -5.95 -9.13
C GLY A 87 -8.00 -4.92 -8.80
N GLY A 88 -7.92 -3.88 -9.64
CA GLY A 88 -7.10 -2.69 -9.42
C GLY A 88 -7.79 -1.43 -9.96
N GLY A 89 -7.33 -0.26 -9.54
CA GLY A 89 -7.85 1.02 -10.04
C GLY A 89 -9.32 1.29 -9.73
N GLY A 90 -9.87 0.74 -8.65
CA GLY A 90 -11.24 1.00 -8.21
C GLY A 90 -12.33 0.16 -8.88
N LYS A 91 -12.00 -0.70 -9.83
CA LYS A 91 -12.96 -1.60 -10.47
C LYS A 91 -13.29 -2.80 -9.59
N GLY A 92 -14.58 -3.19 -9.53
CA GLY A 92 -15.04 -4.32 -8.74
C GLY A 92 -15.06 -4.07 -7.24
N MET A 93 -15.18 -2.80 -6.82
CA MET A 93 -15.34 -2.41 -5.41
C MET A 93 -16.80 -2.10 -5.10
N LYS A 94 -17.29 -2.58 -3.93
CA LYS A 94 -18.63 -2.29 -3.39
C LYS A 94 -18.51 -1.83 -1.95
N VAL A 95 -19.04 -0.65 -1.65
CA VAL A 95 -19.17 -0.17 -0.27
C VAL A 95 -20.49 -0.70 0.29
N VAL A 96 -20.42 -1.36 1.44
CA VAL A 96 -21.58 -1.89 2.16
C VAL A 96 -21.72 -1.10 3.45
N THR A 97 -22.81 -0.37 3.58
CA THR A 97 -23.04 0.52 4.72
C THR A 97 -23.80 -0.18 5.85
N LYS A 98 -24.60 -1.19 5.53
CA LYS A 98 -25.46 -1.91 6.46
C LYS A 98 -25.47 -3.42 6.18
N GLU A 99 -25.83 -4.21 7.20
CA GLU A 99 -25.85 -5.67 7.12
C GLU A 99 -26.84 -6.20 6.08
N ASP A 100 -28.00 -5.57 5.94
CA ASP A 100 -29.06 -5.97 5.00
C ASP A 100 -28.67 -5.88 3.52
N GLU A 101 -27.75 -4.95 3.20
CA GLU A 101 -27.23 -4.78 1.83
C GLU A 101 -26.11 -5.78 1.48
N PHE A 102 -25.50 -6.40 2.49
CA PHE A 102 -24.26 -7.15 2.32
C PHE A 102 -24.38 -8.31 1.32
N GLU A 103 -25.39 -9.15 1.46
CA GLU A 103 -25.54 -10.36 0.64
C GLU A 103 -25.65 -10.03 -0.85
N SER A 104 -26.52 -9.07 -1.20
CA SER A 104 -26.71 -8.63 -2.59
C SER A 104 -25.42 -8.06 -3.19
N LEU A 105 -24.73 -7.19 -2.45
CA LEU A 105 -23.49 -6.57 -2.90
C LEU A 105 -22.32 -7.55 -2.97
N PHE A 106 -22.26 -8.54 -2.05
CA PHE A 106 -21.28 -9.61 -2.07
C PHE A 106 -21.41 -10.48 -3.33
N LEU A 107 -22.62 -10.93 -3.64
CA LEU A 107 -22.90 -11.75 -4.84
C LEU A 107 -22.62 -10.96 -6.13
N THR A 108 -22.96 -9.67 -6.15
CA THR A 108 -22.65 -8.78 -7.27
C THR A 108 -21.13 -8.64 -7.45
N ALA A 109 -20.41 -8.40 -6.37
CA ALA A 109 -18.94 -8.27 -6.42
C ALA A 109 -18.27 -9.55 -6.92
N LYS A 110 -18.72 -10.73 -6.47
CA LYS A 110 -18.23 -12.03 -6.96
C LYS A 110 -18.48 -12.22 -8.46
N THR A 111 -19.68 -11.89 -8.92
CA THR A 111 -20.07 -12.01 -10.33
C THR A 111 -19.20 -11.09 -11.20
N GLU A 112 -19.00 -9.84 -10.78
CA GLU A 112 -18.13 -8.89 -11.47
C GLU A 112 -16.68 -9.37 -11.46
N ALA A 113 -16.17 -9.85 -10.31
CA ALA A 113 -14.83 -10.39 -10.18
C ALA A 113 -14.56 -11.53 -11.17
N LYS A 114 -15.49 -12.49 -11.24
CA LYS A 114 -15.42 -13.60 -12.18
C LYS A 114 -15.42 -13.14 -13.63
N LYS A 115 -16.31 -12.18 -13.96
CA LYS A 115 -16.45 -11.65 -15.33
C LYS A 115 -15.21 -10.88 -15.80
N PHE A 116 -14.62 -10.04 -14.93
CA PHE A 116 -13.54 -9.15 -15.31
C PHE A 116 -12.14 -9.73 -15.11
N PHE A 117 -11.99 -10.63 -14.11
CA PHE A 117 -10.68 -11.13 -13.70
C PHE A 117 -10.55 -12.66 -13.75
N GLY A 118 -11.63 -13.38 -14.15
CA GLY A 118 -11.63 -14.84 -14.25
C GLY A 118 -11.70 -15.59 -12.91
N ASN A 119 -11.63 -14.87 -11.79
CA ASN A 119 -11.69 -15.42 -10.43
C ASN A 119 -12.79 -14.70 -9.64
N ASP A 120 -13.60 -15.46 -8.86
CA ASP A 120 -14.71 -14.93 -8.08
C ASP A 120 -14.34 -14.61 -6.61
N GLU A 121 -13.07 -14.70 -6.26
CA GLU A 121 -12.59 -14.32 -4.94
C GLU A 121 -12.70 -12.81 -4.71
N VAL A 122 -13.18 -12.46 -3.52
CA VAL A 122 -13.28 -11.08 -3.07
C VAL A 122 -12.62 -10.91 -1.70
N TYR A 123 -12.09 -9.74 -1.44
CA TYR A 123 -11.60 -9.32 -0.13
C TYR A 123 -12.63 -8.43 0.55
N ILE A 124 -12.67 -8.49 1.87
CA ILE A 124 -13.50 -7.62 2.70
C ILE A 124 -12.57 -6.84 3.61
N GLU A 125 -12.72 -5.51 3.61
CA GLU A 125 -11.90 -4.61 4.44
C GLU A 125 -12.78 -3.56 5.11
N LYS A 126 -12.29 -2.99 6.21
CA LYS A 126 -12.90 -1.78 6.80
C LYS A 126 -12.95 -0.69 5.75
N TYR A 127 -14.12 -0.04 5.62
CA TYR A 127 -14.27 1.13 4.76
C TYR A 127 -14.01 2.42 5.54
N PHE A 128 -13.19 3.28 4.97
CA PHE A 128 -12.91 4.62 5.47
C PHE A 128 -13.75 5.63 4.71
N LYS A 129 -14.42 6.55 5.43
CA LYS A 129 -15.34 7.52 4.81
C LYS A 129 -14.62 8.73 4.23
N ASN A 130 -13.62 9.22 4.96
CA ASN A 130 -12.85 10.41 4.61
C ASN A 130 -11.34 10.13 4.72
N PRO A 131 -10.83 9.11 4.01
CA PRO A 131 -9.45 8.71 4.14
C PRO A 131 -8.53 9.80 3.59
N ARG A 132 -7.45 10.05 4.33
CA ARG A 132 -6.32 10.82 3.83
C ARG A 132 -5.23 9.87 3.39
N HIS A 133 -4.57 10.23 2.31
CA HIS A 133 -3.45 9.49 1.77
C HIS A 133 -2.15 10.14 2.23
N ILE A 134 -1.52 9.51 3.20
CA ILE A 134 -0.22 9.96 3.75
C ILE A 134 0.83 8.95 3.32
N GLU A 135 1.99 9.43 2.93
CA GLU A 135 3.09 8.56 2.54
C GLU A 135 4.40 9.03 3.16
N VAL A 136 5.29 8.08 3.45
CA VAL A 136 6.61 8.36 4.02
C VAL A 136 7.69 8.00 3.01
N GLN A 137 8.45 9.01 2.59
CA GLN A 137 9.64 8.80 1.78
C GLN A 137 10.74 8.19 2.62
N VAL A 138 11.33 7.10 2.14
CA VAL A 138 12.48 6.47 2.76
C VAL A 138 13.67 6.41 1.82
N LEU A 139 14.85 6.48 2.39
CA LEU A 139 16.10 6.19 1.71
C LEU A 139 16.90 5.22 2.58
N SER A 140 17.22 4.08 2.01
CA SER A 140 17.87 2.98 2.73
C SER A 140 19.14 2.52 2.05
N GLY A 141 20.19 2.38 2.82
CA GLY A 141 21.44 1.75 2.44
C GLY A 141 21.64 0.46 3.25
N LYS A 142 22.76 -0.22 3.04
CA LYS A 142 23.08 -1.49 3.71
C LYS A 142 23.01 -1.43 5.24
N ASN A 143 23.37 -0.30 5.83
CA ASN A 143 23.54 -0.18 7.28
C ASN A 143 22.58 0.81 7.94
N ARG A 144 21.84 1.57 7.17
CA ARG A 144 20.99 2.63 7.70
C ARG A 144 19.81 2.92 6.79
N THR A 145 18.65 3.05 7.40
CA THR A 145 17.42 3.59 6.79
C THR A 145 17.10 4.93 7.43
N VAL A 146 16.77 5.92 6.62
CA VAL A 146 16.27 7.22 7.06
C VAL A 146 14.92 7.50 6.41
N HIS A 147 14.04 8.22 7.10
CA HIS A 147 12.89 8.84 6.49
C HIS A 147 13.23 10.26 6.01
N LEU A 148 12.57 10.71 4.97
CA LEU A 148 12.69 12.05 4.41
C LEU A 148 11.35 12.79 4.47
N HIS A 149 10.73 12.76 5.65
CA HIS A 149 9.39 13.26 5.94
C HIS A 149 8.26 12.53 5.22
N GLU A 150 7.04 12.95 5.57
CA GLU A 150 5.81 12.49 4.91
C GLU A 150 5.39 13.48 3.83
N ARG A 151 4.53 12.99 2.93
CA ARG A 151 3.73 13.78 2.00
C ARG A 151 2.26 13.47 2.22
N ASP A 152 1.41 14.49 2.17
CA ASP A 152 -0.05 14.34 2.07
C ASP A 152 -0.43 14.40 0.59
N CYS A 153 -0.91 13.29 0.07
CA CYS A 153 -1.30 13.11 -1.33
C CYS A 153 -2.81 12.88 -1.47
N SER A 154 -3.60 13.46 -0.57
CA SER A 154 -5.05 13.20 -0.50
C SER A 154 -5.84 13.83 -1.64
N ILE A 155 -5.30 14.87 -2.29
CA ILE A 155 -5.98 15.53 -3.42
C ILE A 155 -5.69 14.71 -4.68
N GLN A 156 -6.68 13.88 -5.04
CA GLN A 156 -6.56 12.92 -6.12
C GLN A 156 -7.73 13.02 -7.10
N ARG A 157 -7.48 12.65 -8.35
CA ARG A 157 -8.52 12.45 -9.35
C ARG A 157 -8.39 11.05 -9.94
N ARG A 158 -9.43 10.23 -9.76
CA ARG A 158 -9.45 8.83 -10.22
C ARG A 158 -8.24 8.03 -9.73
N HIS A 159 -7.88 8.21 -8.45
CA HIS A 159 -6.71 7.60 -7.81
C HIS A 159 -5.35 8.07 -8.36
N GLN A 160 -5.31 9.20 -9.02
CA GLN A 160 -4.07 9.86 -9.44
C GLN A 160 -3.82 11.06 -8.53
N LYS A 161 -2.67 11.13 -7.91
CA LYS A 161 -2.21 12.25 -7.09
C LYS A 161 -2.11 13.50 -7.96
N LEU A 162 -2.66 14.62 -7.51
CA LEU A 162 -2.67 15.90 -8.24
C LEU A 162 -1.92 16.99 -7.48
N ILE A 163 -2.01 16.99 -6.16
CA ILE A 163 -1.35 17.95 -5.29
C ILE A 163 -0.76 17.17 -4.13
N GLU A 164 0.51 17.37 -3.89
CA GLU A 164 1.25 16.81 -2.79
C GLU A 164 1.79 17.95 -1.94
N GLU A 165 1.64 17.83 -0.63
CA GLU A 165 2.14 18.82 0.33
C GLU A 165 2.92 18.15 1.46
N THR A 166 3.89 18.88 2.00
CA THR A 166 4.67 18.46 3.17
C THR A 166 5.08 19.71 3.99
N PRO A 167 5.03 19.64 5.33
CA PRO A 167 4.46 18.57 6.14
C PRO A 167 2.93 18.51 6.03
N SER A 168 2.32 17.35 6.28
CA SER A 168 0.86 17.22 6.36
C SER A 168 0.30 18.09 7.48
N PRO A 169 -0.68 18.94 7.20
CA PRO A 169 -1.30 19.78 8.24
C PRO A 169 -2.15 18.99 9.25
N LEU A 170 -2.41 17.73 8.96
CA LEU A 170 -3.28 16.86 9.78
C LEU A 170 -2.52 16.07 10.84
N LEU A 171 -1.21 15.91 10.68
CA LEU A 171 -0.40 15.13 11.59
C LEU A 171 0.18 16.02 12.69
N ASN A 172 -0.12 15.72 13.95
CA ASN A 172 0.63 16.28 15.06
C ASN A 172 1.99 15.57 15.22
N ASP A 173 2.89 16.16 15.99
CA ASP A 173 4.27 15.68 16.14
C ASP A 173 4.34 14.25 16.72
N GLN A 174 3.43 13.87 17.62
CA GLN A 174 3.42 12.54 18.19
C GLN A 174 3.02 11.48 17.15
N ILE A 175 1.98 11.74 16.37
CA ILE A 175 1.54 10.84 15.29
C ILE A 175 2.63 10.73 14.23
N ARG A 176 3.22 11.86 13.84
CA ARG A 176 4.33 11.92 12.87
C ARG A 176 5.53 11.10 13.33
N LYS A 177 5.93 11.24 14.58
CA LYS A 177 7.03 10.49 15.17
C LYS A 177 6.75 8.98 15.15
N ASP A 178 5.58 8.55 15.62
CA ASP A 178 5.18 7.13 15.62
C ASP A 178 5.15 6.54 14.20
N LEU A 179 4.62 7.29 13.23
CA LEU A 179 4.58 6.92 11.81
C LEU A 179 6.00 6.69 11.26
N PHE A 180 6.92 7.62 11.51
CA PHE A 180 8.29 7.54 11.02
C PHE A 180 9.07 6.40 11.67
N GLU A 181 9.00 6.26 12.99
CA GLU A 181 9.70 5.19 13.72
C GLU A 181 9.27 3.81 13.26
N LYS A 182 7.97 3.57 13.10
CA LYS A 182 7.44 2.28 12.63
C LYS A 182 7.80 2.02 11.17
N THR A 183 7.74 3.04 10.32
CA THR A 183 8.11 2.93 8.91
C THR A 183 9.59 2.57 8.75
N VAL A 184 10.48 3.33 9.38
CA VAL A 184 11.92 3.08 9.34
C VAL A 184 12.26 1.70 9.89
N LYS A 185 11.63 1.30 11.00
CA LYS A 185 11.80 -0.04 11.58
C LYS A 185 11.44 -1.14 10.60
N MET A 186 10.28 -1.06 9.95
CA MET A 186 9.86 -2.06 8.96
C MET A 186 10.84 -2.12 7.80
N VAL A 187 11.15 -0.97 7.19
CA VAL A 187 12.02 -0.87 6.01
C VAL A 187 13.43 -1.41 6.30
N ASN A 188 13.97 -1.10 7.48
CA ASN A 188 15.27 -1.61 7.92
C ASN A 188 15.24 -3.13 8.14
N GLN A 189 14.19 -3.65 8.77
CA GLN A 189 14.05 -5.08 9.11
C GLN A 189 13.86 -5.99 7.89
N ILE A 190 13.29 -5.48 6.80
CA ILE A 190 13.20 -6.24 5.54
C ILE A 190 14.48 -6.18 4.72
N GLY A 191 15.49 -5.39 5.14
CA GLY A 191 16.75 -5.22 4.41
C GLY A 191 16.56 -4.47 3.10
N TYR A 192 15.70 -3.46 3.09
CA TYR A 192 15.46 -2.64 1.91
C TYR A 192 16.69 -1.80 1.55
N GLU A 193 17.00 -1.67 0.25
CA GLU A 193 18.03 -0.79 -0.27
C GLU A 193 17.46 0.12 -1.37
N GLY A 194 17.82 1.39 -1.37
CA GLY A 194 17.39 2.38 -2.34
C GLY A 194 16.32 3.34 -1.83
N ALA A 195 15.78 4.15 -2.74
CA ALA A 195 14.64 5.01 -2.47
C ALA A 195 13.34 4.20 -2.53
N GLY A 196 12.42 4.52 -1.64
CA GLY A 196 11.11 3.89 -1.60
C GLY A 196 10.10 4.77 -0.87
N THR A 197 8.83 4.43 -0.99
CA THR A 197 7.75 5.16 -0.33
C THR A 197 6.79 4.17 0.30
N VAL A 198 6.48 4.37 1.57
CA VAL A 198 5.46 3.58 2.28
C VAL A 198 4.20 4.41 2.38
N GLU A 199 3.12 3.91 1.83
CA GLU A 199 1.82 4.58 1.73
C GLU A 199 0.86 4.13 2.82
N PHE A 200 0.09 5.07 3.34
CA PHE A 200 -0.85 4.86 4.45
C PHE A 200 -2.20 5.53 4.17
N ILE A 201 -3.24 4.90 4.67
CA ILE A 201 -4.53 5.56 4.92
C ILE A 201 -4.47 6.16 6.32
N PHE A 202 -4.86 7.43 6.43
CA PHE A 202 -5.00 8.13 7.71
C PHE A 202 -6.44 8.59 7.88
N GLU A 203 -7.07 8.19 8.99
CA GLU A 203 -8.42 8.62 9.39
C GLU A 203 -8.54 8.56 10.93
N ASP A 204 -9.23 9.51 11.51
CA ASP A 204 -9.52 9.59 12.95
C ASP A 204 -8.26 9.46 13.85
N GLY A 205 -7.17 10.11 13.45
CA GLY A 205 -5.92 10.11 14.20
C GLY A 205 -5.11 8.82 14.13
N LYS A 206 -5.48 7.89 13.27
CA LYS A 206 -4.79 6.60 13.08
C LYS A 206 -4.34 6.43 11.65
N PHE A 207 -3.20 5.79 11.48
CA PHE A 207 -2.69 5.42 10.16
C PHE A 207 -2.68 3.89 9.98
N TYR A 208 -2.88 3.46 8.73
CA TYR A 208 -2.93 2.06 8.35
C TYR A 208 -2.12 1.86 7.09
N PHE A 209 -1.22 0.88 7.11
CA PHE A 209 -0.40 0.52 5.95
C PHE A 209 -1.28 0.18 4.74
N LEU A 210 -0.99 0.79 3.62
CA LEU A 210 -1.66 0.54 2.35
C LEU A 210 -0.78 -0.31 1.43
N GLU A 211 0.39 0.22 1.05
CA GLU A 211 1.36 -0.46 0.20
C GLU A 211 2.76 0.18 0.33
N MET A 212 3.76 -0.43 -0.33
CA MET A 212 5.08 0.14 -0.48
C MET A 212 5.44 0.19 -1.95
N ASN A 213 5.78 1.38 -2.44
CA ASN A 213 6.38 1.56 -3.75
C ASN A 213 7.88 1.34 -3.64
N THR A 214 8.37 0.28 -4.29
CA THR A 214 9.76 -0.16 -4.23
C THR A 214 10.66 0.55 -5.26
N ARG A 215 10.42 1.82 -5.45
CA ARG A 215 11.05 2.71 -6.44
C ARG A 215 10.97 4.15 -5.99
N ILE A 216 11.64 5.03 -6.71
CA ILE A 216 11.36 6.46 -6.65
C ILE A 216 10.00 6.77 -7.26
N GLN A 217 9.31 7.78 -6.77
CA GLN A 217 8.02 8.25 -7.31
C GLN A 217 8.19 9.63 -7.97
N VAL A 218 7.23 10.07 -8.78
CA VAL A 218 7.25 11.40 -9.42
C VAL A 218 7.25 12.50 -8.37
N GLU A 219 6.47 12.31 -7.31
CA GLU A 219 6.30 13.24 -6.18
C GLU A 219 7.52 13.34 -5.23
N HIS A 220 8.61 12.60 -5.48
CA HIS A 220 9.86 12.74 -4.73
C HIS A 220 10.41 14.18 -4.78
N THR A 221 10.10 14.91 -5.84
CA THR A 221 10.52 16.30 -6.03
C THR A 221 10.07 17.22 -4.91
N VAL A 222 8.90 16.98 -4.31
CA VAL A 222 8.43 17.71 -3.12
C VAL A 222 9.38 17.47 -1.95
N THR A 223 9.82 16.23 -1.75
CA THR A 223 10.80 15.88 -0.72
C THR A 223 12.14 16.57 -0.95
N GLU A 224 12.65 16.58 -2.19
CA GLU A 224 13.91 17.23 -2.55
C GLU A 224 13.91 18.72 -2.19
N VAL A 225 12.82 19.43 -2.55
CA VAL A 225 12.69 20.87 -2.28
C VAL A 225 12.66 21.16 -0.77
N VAL A 226 11.98 20.32 0.02
CA VAL A 226 11.81 20.55 1.46
C VAL A 226 13.03 20.13 2.26
N THR A 227 13.73 19.09 1.85
CA THR A 227 14.89 18.55 2.57
C THR A 227 16.24 19.13 2.09
N GLY A 228 16.27 19.70 0.90
CA GLY A 228 17.49 20.21 0.28
C GLY A 228 18.44 19.11 -0.23
N ILE A 229 17.92 17.94 -0.52
CA ILE A 229 18.69 16.78 -1.04
C ILE A 229 18.67 16.82 -2.56
#